data_ee7eeba1d7f57874c3d04ad4b09216d4
#
_entry.id   ee7eeba1d7f57874c3d04ad4b09216d4
#
_cell.length_a   1.000
_cell.length_b   1.000
_cell.length_c   1.000
_cell.angle_alpha   90.00
_cell.angle_beta   90.00
_cell.angle_gamma   90.00
#
_symmetry.space_group_name_H-M   'P 1'
#
loop_
_entity.id
_entity.type
_entity.pdbx_description
1 polymer ?
#
loop_
_entity_poly.entity_id
_entity_poly.type
_entity_poly.pdbx_seq_one_letter_code
_entity_poly.pdbx_strand_id
1 'polypeptide(L)'
;MTQTNESRLFPVLKELKALKDAGKFVTDKTGVKIVEILDYHQTFNPYQPYLEFPGRKTSEAYVKAELDWYYSMDLSVDFIGEKAKIWKQIASDKNIVNSNYGWCIFSEDNGSQYENCFKELIKNPESRRAIMIYTRPSMHVDYCKDGMNDFICTNNVQCFIRNEELHYFVYMRSNDAVFGFFNDLTFHCHVYQKLLSDIQKVYPHVLGSKHGLHWCAASFHIYERHFDMLDCMTQFEMVDRT
;
A
#
# COMPACT_ATOMS: atom_id res chain seq x y z
N MET A 1 -22.73 -8.73 11.30
CA MET A 1 -21.32 -8.89 11.75
C MET A 1 -20.45 -7.93 10.97
N THR A 2 -19.58 -7.17 11.63
CA THR A 2 -18.70 -6.21 10.93
C THR A 2 -17.48 -6.99 10.42
N GLN A 3 -17.35 -7.14 9.13
CA GLN A 3 -16.23 -7.84 8.50
C GLN A 3 -14.91 -7.12 8.77
N THR A 4 -13.91 -7.77 9.36
CA THR A 4 -12.57 -7.20 9.63
C THR A 4 -11.71 -7.20 8.37
N ASN A 5 -10.62 -6.44 8.37
CA ASN A 5 -9.67 -6.44 7.25
C ASN A 5 -8.96 -7.79 7.10
N GLU A 6 -8.71 -8.51 8.20
CA GLU A 6 -8.21 -9.89 8.16
C GLU A 6 -9.18 -10.82 7.44
N SER A 7 -10.49 -10.72 7.75
CA SER A 7 -11.51 -11.57 7.10
C SER A 7 -11.63 -11.29 5.60
N ARG A 8 -11.31 -10.08 5.16
CA ARG A 8 -11.30 -9.70 3.74
C ARG A 8 -10.05 -10.18 3.02
N LEU A 9 -8.90 -10.19 3.71
CA LEU A 9 -7.63 -10.67 3.15
C LEU A 9 -7.54 -12.20 3.13
N PHE A 10 -8.18 -12.88 4.08
CA PHE A 10 -8.03 -14.32 4.29
C PHE A 10 -8.33 -15.19 3.06
N PRO A 11 -9.39 -14.94 2.25
CA PRO A 11 -9.65 -15.73 1.05
C PRO A 11 -8.50 -15.76 0.06
N VAL A 12 -7.88 -14.62 -0.23
CA VAL A 12 -6.76 -14.56 -1.17
C VAL A 12 -5.49 -15.22 -0.62
N LEU A 13 -5.25 -15.17 0.70
CA LEU A 13 -4.15 -15.90 1.33
C LEU A 13 -4.34 -17.42 1.15
N LYS A 14 -5.55 -17.92 1.27
CA LYS A 14 -5.86 -19.34 1.00
C LYS A 14 -5.65 -19.71 -0.45
N GLU A 15 -5.97 -18.83 -1.39
CA GLU A 15 -5.74 -19.04 -2.80
C GLU A 15 -4.24 -19.09 -3.11
N LEU A 16 -3.45 -18.13 -2.58
CA LEU A 16 -1.99 -18.13 -2.69
C LEU A 16 -1.37 -19.41 -2.11
N LYS A 17 -1.89 -19.87 -0.96
CA LYS A 17 -1.48 -21.17 -0.38
C LYS A 17 -1.78 -22.34 -1.31
N ALA A 18 -2.95 -22.39 -1.89
CA ALA A 18 -3.33 -23.46 -2.82
C ALA A 18 -2.42 -23.47 -4.06
N LEU A 19 -2.04 -22.31 -4.60
CA LEU A 19 -1.06 -22.19 -5.68
C LEU A 19 0.31 -22.72 -5.25
N LYS A 20 0.78 -22.35 -4.05
CA LYS A 20 2.03 -22.84 -3.46
C LYS A 20 2.01 -24.38 -3.34
N ASP A 21 0.97 -24.94 -2.74
CA ASP A 21 0.84 -26.38 -2.49
C ASP A 21 0.72 -27.18 -3.81
N ALA A 22 0.18 -26.56 -4.85
CA ALA A 22 0.13 -27.12 -6.21
C ALA A 22 1.44 -26.93 -7.02
N GLY A 23 2.47 -26.31 -6.43
CA GLY A 23 3.75 -26.06 -7.10
C GLY A 23 3.66 -25.05 -8.26
N LYS A 24 2.65 -24.19 -8.28
CA LYS A 24 2.45 -23.18 -9.35
C LYS A 24 3.27 -21.93 -9.03
N PHE A 25 4.55 -21.99 -9.36
CA PHE A 25 5.49 -20.90 -9.12
C PHE A 25 5.78 -20.09 -10.39
N VAL A 26 5.97 -18.79 -10.18
CA VAL A 26 6.60 -17.88 -11.14
C VAL A 26 7.98 -17.55 -10.60
N THR A 27 8.95 -17.36 -11.48
CA THR A 27 10.29 -16.89 -11.08
C THR A 27 10.39 -15.40 -11.37
N ASP A 28 10.70 -14.61 -10.35
CA ASP A 28 10.88 -13.17 -10.50
C ASP A 28 12.20 -12.84 -11.22
N LYS A 29 12.43 -11.55 -11.50
CA LYS A 29 13.65 -11.07 -12.17
C LYS A 29 14.96 -11.39 -11.43
N THR A 30 14.90 -11.73 -10.14
CA THR A 30 16.06 -12.08 -9.30
C THR A 30 16.29 -13.59 -9.20
N GLY A 31 15.45 -14.40 -9.85
CA GLY A 31 15.51 -15.86 -9.77
C GLY A 31 14.77 -16.45 -8.57
N VAL A 32 14.12 -15.62 -7.76
CA VAL A 32 13.35 -16.07 -6.58
C VAL A 32 11.96 -16.55 -7.00
N LYS A 33 11.54 -17.70 -6.48
CA LYS A 33 10.18 -18.20 -6.70
C LYS A 33 9.16 -17.36 -5.93
N ILE A 34 8.05 -17.10 -6.60
CA ILE A 34 6.86 -16.47 -6.01
C ILE A 34 5.63 -17.30 -6.36
N VAL A 35 4.59 -17.18 -5.56
CA VAL A 35 3.21 -17.45 -5.97
C VAL A 35 2.51 -16.11 -6.12
N GLU A 36 1.69 -15.96 -7.16
CA GLU A 36 1.01 -14.71 -7.43
C GLU A 36 -0.42 -14.92 -7.93
N ILE A 37 -1.25 -13.93 -7.65
CA ILE A 37 -2.58 -13.75 -8.22
C ILE A 37 -2.54 -12.46 -9.01
N LEU A 38 -2.92 -12.52 -10.28
CA LEU A 38 -3.06 -11.33 -11.13
C LEU A 38 -4.44 -10.72 -10.92
N ASP A 39 -4.51 -9.40 -11.05
CA ASP A 39 -5.77 -8.63 -10.99
C ASP A 39 -6.52 -8.79 -9.66
N TYR A 40 -5.79 -8.70 -8.53
CA TYR A 40 -6.39 -8.74 -7.22
C TYR A 40 -7.17 -7.46 -6.90
N HIS A 41 -8.43 -7.62 -6.52
CA HIS A 41 -9.30 -6.53 -6.09
C HIS A 41 -9.99 -6.86 -4.76
N GLN A 42 -9.96 -5.91 -3.82
CA GLN A 42 -10.67 -6.02 -2.54
C GLN A 42 -10.94 -4.64 -1.96
N THR A 43 -11.98 -4.55 -1.12
CA THR A 43 -12.22 -3.34 -0.30
C THR A 43 -11.78 -3.57 1.13
N PHE A 44 -11.20 -2.53 1.74
CA PHE A 44 -10.74 -2.55 3.13
C PHE A 44 -11.37 -1.42 3.93
N ASN A 45 -11.43 -1.63 5.24
CA ASN A 45 -11.88 -0.63 6.19
C ASN A 45 -10.70 0.30 6.55
N PRO A 46 -10.75 1.59 6.16
CA PRO A 46 -9.66 2.53 6.44
C PRO A 46 -9.48 2.87 7.92
N TYR A 47 -10.40 2.43 8.77
CA TYR A 47 -10.33 2.62 10.23
C TYR A 47 -9.74 1.41 10.98
N GLN A 48 -9.31 0.39 10.24
CA GLN A 48 -8.63 -0.80 10.76
C GLN A 48 -7.27 -0.97 10.07
N PRO A 49 -6.30 -0.09 10.33
CA PRO A 49 -5.03 -0.06 9.60
C PRO A 49 -4.11 -1.23 9.93
N TYR A 50 -4.26 -1.84 11.09
CA TYR A 50 -3.38 -2.89 11.56
C TYR A 50 -3.99 -4.26 11.34
N LEU A 51 -3.19 -5.19 10.84
CA LEU A 51 -3.55 -6.58 10.61
C LEU A 51 -2.80 -7.48 11.56
N GLU A 52 -3.48 -8.53 12.04
CA GLU A 52 -2.90 -9.55 12.90
C GLU A 52 -3.34 -10.95 12.48
N PHE A 53 -2.36 -11.77 12.05
CA PHE A 53 -2.51 -13.17 11.72
C PHE A 53 -1.51 -13.99 12.53
N PRO A 54 -1.74 -15.31 12.73
CA PRO A 54 -0.70 -16.20 13.24
C PRO A 54 0.58 -16.08 12.44
N GLY A 55 1.70 -15.85 13.09
CA GLY A 55 3.00 -15.68 12.46
C GLY A 55 3.27 -14.33 11.79
N ARG A 56 2.27 -13.45 11.63
CA ARG A 56 2.45 -12.12 11.02
C ARG A 56 1.53 -11.06 11.63
N LYS A 57 2.13 -10.03 12.19
CA LYS A 57 1.43 -8.86 12.73
C LYS A 57 2.05 -7.57 12.17
N THR A 58 1.22 -6.55 11.91
CA THR A 58 1.71 -5.19 11.61
C THR A 58 2.55 -4.68 12.77
N SER A 59 3.76 -4.24 12.51
CA SER A 59 4.63 -3.65 13.53
C SER A 59 4.31 -2.16 13.68
N GLU A 60 3.60 -1.78 14.74
CA GLU A 60 3.25 -0.39 15.02
C GLU A 60 4.48 0.52 15.12
N ALA A 61 5.56 0.02 15.75
CA ALA A 61 6.81 0.78 15.88
C ALA A 61 7.48 1.03 14.51
N TYR A 62 7.45 0.02 13.61
CA TYR A 62 7.98 0.19 12.26
C TYR A 62 7.12 1.13 11.44
N VAL A 63 5.80 0.92 11.45
CA VAL A 63 4.84 1.79 10.73
C VAL A 63 4.97 3.25 11.16
N LYS A 64 5.11 3.49 12.47
CA LYS A 64 5.33 4.85 12.97
C LYS A 64 6.61 5.45 12.38
N ALA A 65 7.71 4.71 12.39
CA ALA A 65 8.97 5.18 11.82
C ALA A 65 8.87 5.41 10.29
N GLU A 66 8.16 4.54 9.59
CA GLU A 66 7.93 4.67 8.14
C GLU A 66 7.06 5.89 7.81
N LEU A 67 6.00 6.15 8.59
CA LEU A 67 5.20 7.37 8.46
C LEU A 67 6.02 8.63 8.76
N ASP A 68 6.83 8.63 9.83
CA ASP A 68 7.72 9.75 10.15
C ASP A 68 8.69 10.03 8.98
N TRP A 69 9.24 8.98 8.35
CA TRP A 69 10.09 9.11 7.17
C TRP A 69 9.32 9.58 5.94
N TYR A 70 8.11 9.08 5.69
CA TYR A 70 7.28 9.54 4.58
C TYR A 70 6.94 11.03 4.73
N TYR A 71 6.57 11.48 5.93
CA TYR A 71 6.28 12.90 6.16
C TYR A 71 7.51 13.82 6.11
N SER A 72 8.70 13.29 6.34
CA SER A 72 9.94 14.07 6.12
C SER A 72 10.19 14.36 4.64
N MET A 73 9.58 13.58 3.74
CA MET A 73 9.82 13.63 2.29
C MET A 73 11.30 13.43 1.90
N ASP A 74 12.10 12.91 2.80
CA ASP A 74 13.52 12.63 2.56
C ASP A 74 13.69 11.34 1.76
N LEU A 75 14.34 11.41 0.62
CA LEU A 75 14.64 10.24 -0.20
C LEU A 75 15.82 9.42 0.35
N SER A 76 16.59 9.95 1.33
CA SER A 76 17.62 9.17 2.02
C SER A 76 17.01 8.04 2.85
N VAL A 77 17.69 6.88 2.81
CA VAL A 77 17.34 5.72 3.64
C VAL A 77 18.14 5.63 4.93
N ASP A 78 18.91 6.64 5.30
CA ASP A 78 19.76 6.59 6.49
C ASP A 78 18.94 6.31 7.76
N PHE A 79 17.79 6.98 7.91
CA PHE A 79 16.89 6.75 9.03
C PHE A 79 16.10 5.43 8.91
N ILE A 80 15.39 5.24 7.82
CA ILE A 80 14.48 4.09 7.68
C ILE A 80 15.23 2.76 7.47
N GLY A 81 16.41 2.81 6.90
CA GLY A 81 17.29 1.67 6.72
C GLY A 81 17.80 1.05 8.02
N GLU A 82 17.83 1.81 9.13
CA GLU A 82 18.08 1.29 10.48
C GLU A 82 16.88 0.53 11.05
N LYS A 83 15.68 0.78 10.54
CA LYS A 83 14.44 0.11 10.96
C LYS A 83 14.14 -1.13 10.12
N ALA A 84 14.45 -1.10 8.82
CA ALA A 84 14.27 -2.22 7.90
C ALA A 84 15.39 -2.25 6.86
N LYS A 85 16.23 -3.31 6.91
CA LYS A 85 17.41 -3.47 6.06
C LYS A 85 17.11 -3.50 4.56
N ILE A 86 15.86 -3.82 4.18
CA ILE A 86 15.45 -3.85 2.77
C ILE A 86 15.70 -2.49 2.09
N TRP A 87 15.47 -1.39 2.79
CA TRP A 87 15.68 -0.05 2.25
C TRP A 87 17.13 0.18 1.82
N LYS A 88 18.10 -0.27 2.62
CA LYS A 88 19.53 -0.20 2.26
C LYS A 88 19.89 -1.13 1.09
N GLN A 89 19.17 -2.24 0.93
CA GLN A 89 19.44 -3.21 -0.15
C GLN A 89 18.97 -2.72 -1.52
N ILE A 90 17.93 -1.87 -1.56
CA ILE A 90 17.36 -1.34 -2.80
C ILE A 90 17.84 0.09 -3.12
N ALA A 91 18.48 0.76 -2.16
CA ALA A 91 18.98 2.12 -2.32
C ALA A 91 20.15 2.19 -3.31
N SER A 92 20.35 3.38 -3.87
CA SER A 92 21.53 3.72 -4.64
C SER A 92 22.80 3.74 -3.78
N ASP A 93 23.98 3.82 -4.42
CA ASP A 93 25.27 4.00 -3.74
C ASP A 93 25.33 5.29 -2.88
N LYS A 94 24.37 6.18 -3.07
CA LYS A 94 24.20 7.43 -2.29
C LYS A 94 23.13 7.31 -1.19
N ASN A 95 22.69 6.12 -0.87
CA ASN A 95 21.59 5.85 0.08
C ASN A 95 20.26 6.51 -0.29
N ILE A 96 19.94 6.65 -1.58
CA ILE A 96 18.71 7.28 -2.08
C ILE A 96 17.77 6.23 -2.67
N VAL A 97 16.46 6.42 -2.47
CA VAL A 97 15.38 5.61 -3.08
C VAL A 97 14.35 6.49 -3.77
N ASN A 98 13.50 5.88 -4.59
CA ASN A 98 12.34 6.54 -5.21
C ASN A 98 11.06 6.40 -4.39
N SER A 99 10.96 5.35 -3.57
CA SER A 99 9.72 4.90 -2.93
C SER A 99 9.44 5.55 -1.57
N ASN A 100 9.94 6.79 -1.31
CA ASN A 100 9.35 7.58 -0.24
C ASN A 100 7.97 8.05 -0.69
N TYR A 101 6.90 7.38 -0.25
CA TYR A 101 5.53 7.68 -0.67
C TYR A 101 5.06 9.07 -0.22
N GLY A 102 5.59 9.59 0.88
CA GLY A 102 5.33 10.96 1.30
C GLY A 102 5.92 11.97 0.31
N TRP A 103 7.15 11.76 -0.13
CA TRP A 103 7.73 12.57 -1.21
C TRP A 103 6.89 12.48 -2.49
N CYS A 104 6.42 11.28 -2.84
CA CYS A 104 5.61 11.08 -4.04
C CYS A 104 4.33 11.92 -4.04
N ILE A 105 3.69 12.16 -2.89
CA ILE A 105 2.39 12.82 -2.85
C ILE A 105 2.40 14.23 -2.26
N PHE A 106 3.35 14.57 -1.39
CA PHE A 106 3.37 15.87 -0.72
C PHE A 106 4.42 16.83 -1.29
N SER A 107 5.49 16.33 -1.93
CA SER A 107 6.56 17.17 -2.44
C SER A 107 6.12 18.02 -3.64
N GLU A 108 6.55 19.28 -3.66
CA GLU A 108 6.43 20.17 -4.82
C GLU A 108 7.24 19.64 -6.01
N ASP A 109 8.38 19.00 -5.77
CA ASP A 109 9.22 18.39 -6.81
C ASP A 109 8.50 17.28 -7.59
N ASN A 110 7.52 16.58 -6.97
CA ASN A 110 6.63 15.65 -7.67
C ASN A 110 5.24 16.24 -7.95
N GLY A 111 5.11 17.57 -7.93
CA GLY A 111 3.93 18.32 -8.34
C GLY A 111 2.78 18.26 -7.32
N SER A 112 3.07 18.23 -6.01
CA SER A 112 2.09 18.40 -4.92
C SER A 112 0.81 17.57 -5.13
N GLN A 113 0.95 16.28 -5.38
CA GLN A 113 -0.13 15.39 -5.81
C GLN A 113 -1.32 15.36 -4.85
N TYR A 114 -1.05 15.33 -3.54
CA TYR A 114 -2.09 15.35 -2.50
C TYR A 114 -2.90 16.65 -2.56
N GLU A 115 -2.22 17.78 -2.63
CA GLU A 115 -2.87 19.10 -2.65
C GLU A 115 -3.72 19.28 -3.93
N ASN A 116 -3.24 18.80 -5.06
CA ASN A 116 -3.99 18.85 -6.32
C ASN A 116 -5.24 17.95 -6.28
N CYS A 117 -5.12 16.76 -5.71
CA CYS A 117 -6.25 15.85 -5.50
C CYS A 117 -7.30 16.49 -4.58
N PHE A 118 -6.88 17.05 -3.45
CA PHE A 118 -7.75 17.75 -2.50
C PHE A 118 -8.46 18.94 -3.16
N LYS A 119 -7.73 19.84 -3.82
CA LYS A 119 -8.29 21.00 -4.53
C LYS A 119 -9.31 20.62 -5.58
N GLU A 120 -9.06 19.54 -6.31
CA GLU A 120 -9.99 19.06 -7.34
C GLU A 120 -11.32 18.60 -6.70
N LEU A 121 -11.26 17.85 -5.56
CA LEU A 121 -12.47 17.42 -4.83
C LEU A 121 -13.24 18.60 -4.23
N ILE A 122 -12.52 19.61 -3.72
CA ILE A 122 -13.19 20.82 -3.17
C ILE A 122 -13.82 21.65 -4.29
N LYS A 123 -13.17 21.75 -5.44
CA LYS A 123 -13.70 22.50 -6.58
C LYS A 123 -14.90 21.80 -7.22
N ASN A 124 -14.86 20.49 -7.31
CA ASN A 124 -15.90 19.65 -7.90
C ASN A 124 -15.96 18.28 -7.18
N PRO A 125 -16.86 18.13 -6.17
CA PRO A 125 -16.98 16.87 -5.43
C PRO A 125 -17.27 15.64 -6.31
N GLU A 126 -17.93 15.84 -7.45
CA GLU A 126 -18.25 14.76 -8.39
C GLU A 126 -17.12 14.46 -9.41
N SER A 127 -15.98 15.14 -9.30
CA SER A 127 -14.87 14.98 -10.23
C SER A 127 -14.39 13.52 -10.35
N ARG A 128 -13.89 13.19 -11.54
CA ARG A 128 -13.17 11.96 -11.85
C ARG A 128 -11.68 12.20 -12.07
N ARG A 129 -11.19 13.41 -11.77
CA ARG A 129 -9.80 13.84 -11.98
C ARG A 129 -9.01 13.97 -10.68
N ALA A 130 -9.63 13.69 -9.52
CA ALA A 130 -8.95 13.72 -8.24
C ALA A 130 -8.05 12.48 -8.12
N ILE A 131 -6.81 12.65 -8.50
CA ILE A 131 -5.81 11.58 -8.56
C ILE A 131 -4.49 12.05 -7.96
N MET A 132 -3.80 11.16 -7.26
CA MET A 132 -2.41 11.30 -6.81
C MET A 132 -1.55 10.32 -7.60
N ILE A 133 -0.61 10.81 -8.40
CA ILE A 133 0.28 10.00 -9.24
C ILE A 133 1.60 9.81 -8.49
N TYR A 134 1.92 8.56 -8.16
CA TYR A 134 3.16 8.20 -7.46
C TYR A 134 4.30 7.96 -8.43
N THR A 135 4.00 7.28 -9.54
CA THR A 135 4.99 6.98 -10.58
C THR A 135 5.13 8.11 -11.59
N ARG A 136 6.24 8.10 -12.31
CA ARG A 136 6.56 9.04 -13.39
C ARG A 136 7.24 8.32 -14.54
N PRO A 137 7.18 8.81 -15.80
CA PRO A 137 7.82 8.15 -16.95
C PRO A 137 9.33 7.93 -16.79
N SER A 138 10.04 8.83 -16.10
CA SER A 138 11.47 8.69 -15.81
C SER A 138 11.80 7.48 -14.94
N MET A 139 10.80 6.86 -14.29
CA MET A 139 10.98 5.70 -13.42
C MET A 139 11.65 4.52 -14.14
N HIS A 140 11.48 4.38 -15.46
CA HIS A 140 12.17 3.38 -16.27
C HIS A 140 13.70 3.57 -16.34
N VAL A 141 14.19 4.74 -15.94
CA VAL A 141 15.63 5.06 -15.83
C VAL A 141 16.01 5.23 -14.35
N ASP A 142 15.17 5.93 -13.58
CA ASP A 142 15.47 6.29 -12.19
C ASP A 142 15.62 5.06 -11.29
N TYR A 143 14.86 3.97 -11.54
CA TYR A 143 14.80 2.79 -10.67
C TYR A 143 16.14 2.07 -10.48
N CYS A 144 17.07 2.20 -11.44
CA CYS A 144 18.37 1.53 -11.41
C CYS A 144 19.56 2.50 -11.42
N LYS A 145 19.31 3.80 -11.23
CA LYS A 145 20.33 4.83 -11.25
C LYS A 145 21.28 4.69 -10.05
N ASP A 146 22.57 4.82 -10.29
CA ASP A 146 23.62 4.74 -9.26
C ASP A 146 23.51 3.47 -8.39
N GLY A 147 23.26 2.29 -9.00
CA GLY A 147 23.14 1.01 -8.29
C GLY A 147 21.79 0.77 -7.60
N MET A 148 20.83 1.69 -7.69
CA MET A 148 19.49 1.55 -7.12
C MET A 148 18.75 0.34 -7.72
N ASN A 149 17.85 -0.27 -6.93
CA ASN A 149 16.90 -1.27 -7.42
C ASN A 149 15.51 -1.00 -6.81
N ASP A 150 15.02 0.22 -7.02
CA ASP A 150 13.77 0.69 -6.43
C ASP A 150 12.81 1.25 -7.49
N PHE A 151 11.88 0.42 -7.95
CA PHE A 151 10.79 0.81 -8.84
C PHE A 151 9.50 0.93 -8.03
N ILE A 152 8.94 2.12 -7.90
CA ILE A 152 7.74 2.42 -7.11
C ILE A 152 6.62 1.40 -7.39
N CYS A 153 6.03 0.82 -6.34
CA CYS A 153 4.99 -0.20 -6.46
C CYS A 153 3.58 0.39 -6.60
N THR A 154 3.28 1.48 -5.93
CA THR A 154 2.02 2.21 -6.09
C THR A 154 2.07 3.08 -7.35
N ASN A 155 1.18 2.85 -8.31
CA ASN A 155 1.11 3.67 -9.51
C ASN A 155 0.43 5.00 -9.25
N ASN A 156 -0.76 4.93 -8.68
CA ASN A 156 -1.57 6.09 -8.36
C ASN A 156 -2.64 5.75 -7.32
N VAL A 157 -3.23 6.80 -6.77
CA VAL A 157 -4.47 6.71 -5.97
C VAL A 157 -5.48 7.65 -6.59
N GLN A 158 -6.69 7.15 -6.86
CA GLN A 158 -7.79 7.96 -7.36
C GLN A 158 -8.90 8.08 -6.30
N CYS A 159 -9.41 9.30 -6.12
CA CYS A 159 -10.40 9.61 -5.09
C CYS A 159 -11.72 10.08 -5.70
N PHE A 160 -12.82 9.69 -5.07
CA PHE A 160 -14.16 10.12 -5.44
C PHE A 160 -14.97 10.44 -4.19
N ILE A 161 -15.88 11.43 -4.31
CA ILE A 161 -16.99 11.58 -3.37
C ILE A 161 -18.24 11.11 -4.11
N ARG A 162 -18.90 10.07 -3.60
CA ARG A 162 -20.15 9.55 -4.16
C ARG A 162 -21.12 9.20 -3.02
N ASN A 163 -22.37 9.59 -3.16
CA ASN A 163 -23.38 9.39 -2.12
C ASN A 163 -22.93 9.91 -0.75
N GLU A 164 -22.27 11.08 -0.74
CA GLU A 164 -21.68 11.69 0.46
C GLU A 164 -20.58 10.87 1.16
N GLU A 165 -20.04 9.83 0.51
CA GLU A 165 -18.93 9.04 1.03
C GLU A 165 -17.65 9.24 0.22
N LEU A 166 -16.50 9.28 0.92
CA LEU A 166 -15.17 9.26 0.30
C LEU A 166 -14.80 7.84 -0.11
N HIS A 167 -14.47 7.66 -1.38
CA HIS A 167 -13.89 6.45 -1.95
C HIS A 167 -12.46 6.72 -2.40
N TYR A 168 -11.54 5.80 -2.08
CA TYR A 168 -10.10 5.94 -2.26
C TYR A 168 -9.56 4.66 -2.91
N PHE A 169 -9.18 4.73 -4.18
CA PHE A 169 -8.74 3.61 -5.00
C PHE A 169 -7.23 3.57 -5.11
N VAL A 170 -6.60 2.56 -4.54
CA VAL A 170 -5.16 2.31 -4.63
C VAL A 170 -4.89 1.38 -5.81
N TYR A 171 -4.02 1.80 -6.72
CA TYR A 171 -3.59 1.00 -7.86
C TYR A 171 -2.10 0.68 -7.75
N MET A 172 -1.79 -0.60 -7.57
CA MET A 172 -0.43 -1.10 -7.44
C MET A 172 -0.06 -1.99 -8.62
N ARG A 173 1.16 -1.81 -9.18
CA ARG A 173 1.69 -2.75 -10.18
C ARG A 173 2.10 -4.08 -9.56
N SER A 174 2.52 -4.06 -8.30
CA SER A 174 3.11 -5.20 -7.60
C SER A 174 2.96 -4.99 -6.10
N ASN A 175 2.50 -6.01 -5.38
CA ASN A 175 2.29 -5.91 -3.93
C ASN A 175 2.61 -7.23 -3.23
N ASP A 176 3.62 -7.23 -2.37
CA ASP A 176 3.95 -8.36 -1.49
C ASP A 176 2.88 -8.50 -0.41
N ALA A 177 2.15 -9.60 -0.41
CA ALA A 177 1.01 -9.86 0.47
C ALA A 177 1.37 -10.01 1.96
N VAL A 178 2.66 -10.21 2.29
CA VAL A 178 3.11 -10.48 3.67
C VAL A 178 3.71 -9.24 4.34
N PHE A 179 4.63 -8.56 3.67
CA PHE A 179 5.29 -7.39 4.25
C PHE A 179 4.79 -6.09 3.63
N GLY A 180 4.85 -5.96 2.31
CA GLY A 180 4.45 -4.75 1.61
C GLY A 180 3.01 -4.38 1.93
N PHE A 181 2.07 -5.28 1.68
CA PHE A 181 0.64 -5.01 1.88
C PHE A 181 0.29 -4.53 3.29
N PHE A 182 0.88 -5.11 4.35
CA PHE A 182 0.58 -4.73 5.73
C PHE A 182 0.98 -3.29 6.04
N ASN A 183 2.13 -2.86 5.52
CA ASN A 183 2.64 -1.50 5.72
C ASN A 183 1.93 -0.51 4.78
N ASP A 184 1.77 -0.88 3.50
CA ASP A 184 1.08 -0.08 2.49
C ASP A 184 -0.37 0.20 2.90
N LEU A 185 -1.10 -0.83 3.41
CA LEU A 185 -2.46 -0.67 3.91
C LEU A 185 -2.51 0.40 5.02
N THR A 186 -1.58 0.34 5.97
CA THR A 186 -1.53 1.30 7.07
C THR A 186 -1.27 2.72 6.56
N PHE A 187 -0.33 2.90 5.64
CA PHE A 187 -0.05 4.21 5.03
C PHE A 187 -1.28 4.75 4.29
N HIS A 188 -1.91 3.93 3.45
CA HIS A 188 -3.09 4.38 2.69
C HIS A 188 -4.31 4.64 3.58
N CYS A 189 -4.50 3.88 4.66
CA CYS A 189 -5.51 4.19 5.67
C CYS A 189 -5.25 5.56 6.31
N HIS A 190 -3.99 5.88 6.61
CA HIS A 190 -3.60 7.16 7.19
C HIS A 190 -3.86 8.33 6.22
N VAL A 191 -3.47 8.18 4.95
CA VAL A 191 -3.72 9.21 3.91
C VAL A 191 -5.22 9.38 3.65
N TYR A 192 -6.00 8.28 3.64
CA TYR A 192 -7.46 8.33 3.54
C TYR A 192 -8.08 9.17 4.67
N GLN A 193 -7.72 8.88 5.92
CA GLN A 193 -8.26 9.60 7.08
C GLN A 193 -7.86 11.07 7.08
N LYS A 194 -6.60 11.37 6.69
CA LYS A 194 -6.14 12.75 6.51
C LYS A 194 -6.97 13.48 5.45
N LEU A 195 -7.15 12.88 4.27
CA LEU A 195 -7.91 13.47 3.17
C LEU A 195 -9.38 13.70 3.57
N LEU A 196 -10.01 12.73 4.22
CA LEU A 196 -11.36 12.87 4.74
C LEU A 196 -11.46 14.03 5.73
N SER A 197 -10.54 14.10 6.68
CA SER A 197 -10.51 15.20 7.67
C SER A 197 -10.35 16.57 7.00
N ASP A 198 -9.52 16.66 5.96
CA ASP A 198 -9.32 17.92 5.23
C ASP A 198 -10.56 18.29 4.41
N ILE A 199 -11.22 17.32 3.76
CA ILE A 199 -12.50 17.52 3.04
C ILE A 199 -13.59 17.98 4.00
N GLN A 200 -13.71 17.39 5.18
CA GLN A 200 -14.74 17.72 6.17
C GLN A 200 -14.64 19.14 6.72
N LYS A 201 -13.48 19.80 6.64
CA LYS A 201 -13.36 21.24 6.97
C LYS A 201 -14.15 22.13 6.02
N VAL A 202 -14.38 21.66 4.77
CA VAL A 202 -15.14 22.40 3.74
C VAL A 202 -16.54 21.80 3.53
N TYR A 203 -16.61 20.47 3.52
CA TYR A 203 -17.84 19.68 3.33
C TYR A 203 -18.09 18.76 4.53
N PRO A 204 -18.64 19.29 5.67
CA PRO A 204 -18.84 18.51 6.89
C PRO A 204 -19.76 17.29 6.76
N HIS A 205 -20.59 17.26 5.70
CA HIS A 205 -21.53 16.16 5.43
C HIS A 205 -20.86 14.96 4.75
N VAL A 206 -19.63 15.11 4.24
CA VAL A 206 -18.91 13.97 3.62
C VAL A 206 -18.46 13.01 4.71
N LEU A 207 -18.80 11.75 4.53
CA LEU A 207 -18.54 10.68 5.48
C LEU A 207 -17.41 9.76 5.00
N GLY A 208 -16.80 9.09 5.95
CA GLY A 208 -15.90 7.98 5.63
C GLY A 208 -16.66 6.65 5.64
N SER A 209 -16.35 5.79 4.68
CA SER A 209 -16.97 4.47 4.55
C SER A 209 -16.05 3.38 5.08
N LYS A 210 -16.63 2.37 5.78
CA LYS A 210 -15.91 1.12 6.13
C LYS A 210 -15.54 0.26 4.91
N HIS A 211 -15.98 0.65 3.73
CA HIS A 211 -15.65 0.05 2.43
C HIS A 211 -14.97 1.07 1.51
N GLY A 212 -14.52 2.20 2.05
CA GLY A 212 -14.03 3.33 1.28
C GLY A 212 -12.62 3.17 0.71
N LEU A 213 -11.83 2.21 1.19
CA LEU A 213 -10.51 1.90 0.66
C LEU A 213 -10.62 0.73 -0.33
N HIS A 214 -10.46 1.01 -1.62
CA HIS A 214 -10.47 0.03 -2.71
C HIS A 214 -9.03 -0.30 -3.10
N TRP A 215 -8.67 -1.58 -3.05
CA TRP A 215 -7.33 -2.06 -3.37
C TRP A 215 -7.32 -2.79 -4.69
N CYS A 216 -6.41 -2.41 -5.58
CA CYS A 216 -6.21 -3.03 -6.88
C CYS A 216 -4.72 -3.32 -7.03
N ALA A 217 -4.34 -4.59 -7.13
CA ALA A 217 -2.95 -4.97 -7.37
C ALA A 217 -2.86 -5.83 -8.65
N ALA A 218 -2.08 -5.37 -9.63
CA ALA A 218 -1.88 -6.12 -10.87
C ALA A 218 -1.20 -7.47 -10.61
N SER A 219 -0.23 -7.51 -9.66
CA SER A 219 0.35 -8.74 -9.12
C SER A 219 0.31 -8.68 -7.60
N PHE A 220 -0.45 -9.55 -6.98
CA PHE A 220 -0.49 -9.76 -5.54
C PHE A 220 0.20 -11.09 -5.23
N HIS A 221 1.37 -11.06 -4.56
CA HIS A 221 2.28 -12.19 -4.54
C HIS A 221 2.94 -12.42 -3.18
N ILE A 222 3.53 -13.60 -3.03
CA ILE A 222 4.33 -13.99 -1.87
C ILE A 222 5.64 -14.62 -2.36
N TYR A 223 6.75 -14.19 -1.80
CA TYR A 223 8.06 -14.75 -2.05
C TYR A 223 8.28 -16.09 -1.32
N GLU A 224 9.06 -16.99 -1.93
CA GLU A 224 9.41 -18.31 -1.36
C GLU A 224 9.93 -18.22 0.07
N ARG A 225 10.71 -17.20 0.41
CA ARG A 225 11.24 -16.98 1.76
C ARG A 225 10.15 -16.72 2.83
N HIS A 226 8.90 -16.50 2.43
CA HIS A 226 7.75 -16.23 3.31
C HIS A 226 6.68 -17.31 3.25
N PHE A 227 6.95 -18.46 2.61
CA PHE A 227 5.96 -19.53 2.49
C PHE A 227 5.57 -20.14 3.84
N ASP A 228 6.51 -20.30 4.77
CA ASP A 228 6.20 -20.77 6.13
C ASP A 228 5.25 -19.80 6.86
N MET A 229 5.43 -18.50 6.62
CA MET A 229 4.55 -17.48 7.20
C MET A 229 3.15 -17.55 6.60
N LEU A 230 3.02 -17.76 5.28
CA LEU A 230 1.74 -18.00 4.62
C LEU A 230 1.02 -19.21 5.22
N ASP A 231 1.76 -20.31 5.47
CA ASP A 231 1.20 -21.50 6.10
C ASP A 231 0.65 -21.19 7.49
N CYS A 232 1.37 -20.45 8.31
CA CYS A 232 0.91 -20.00 9.62
C CYS A 232 -0.35 -19.12 9.51
N MET A 233 -0.33 -18.11 8.62
CA MET A 233 -1.44 -17.17 8.43
C MET A 233 -2.72 -17.87 8.00
N THR A 234 -2.61 -18.94 7.21
CA THR A 234 -3.77 -19.67 6.67
C THR A 234 -4.29 -20.80 7.58
N GLN A 235 -3.59 -21.14 8.66
CA GLN A 235 -4.08 -22.05 9.72
C GLN A 235 -5.10 -21.36 10.64
N PHE A 236 -5.33 -20.07 10.48
CA PHE A 236 -6.29 -19.31 11.26
C PHE A 236 -7.70 -19.77 10.94
N GLU A 237 -8.34 -20.50 11.89
CA GLU A 237 -9.78 -20.59 11.89
C GLU A 237 -10.34 -19.25 12.35
N MET A 238 -11.04 -18.57 11.47
CA MET A 238 -11.74 -17.33 11.82
C MET A 238 -12.78 -17.68 12.89
N VAL A 239 -12.39 -17.56 14.15
CA VAL A 239 -13.35 -17.62 15.25
C VAL A 239 -14.23 -16.38 15.09
N ASP A 240 -15.48 -16.59 14.67
CA ASP A 240 -16.52 -15.57 14.70
C ASP A 240 -16.55 -14.99 16.12
N ARG A 241 -15.91 -13.82 16.30
CA ARG A 241 -16.09 -13.04 17.51
C ARG A 241 -17.50 -12.45 17.44
N THR A 242 -18.46 -13.26 17.91
CA THR A 242 -19.85 -12.85 18.14
C THR A 242 -19.93 -11.67 19.09
#